data_18e4a840b386457726761ae8cd3355d7
#
_entry.id   18e4a840b386457726761ae8cd3355d7
#
_cell.length_a   1.000
_cell.length_b   1.000
_cell.length_c   1.000
_cell.angle_alpha   90.00
_cell.angle_beta   90.00
_cell.angle_gamma   90.00
#
_symmetry.space_group_name_H-M   'P 1'
#
loop_
_entity.id
_entity.type
_entity.pdbx_description
1 polymer ?
#
loop_
_entity_poly.entity_id
_entity_poly.type
_entity_poly.pdbx_seq_one_letter_code
_entity_poly.pdbx_strand_id
1 'polypeptide(L)'
;MECAIRTIRKINFNMGAIKVEDTKRIRFSNMAKFMFNEDQAIIFNRLNGQWIKVPKQCYDILELCNKEGLSWSALSESLADDEDREYMKQLIKLLDSMNCLYNDDEKIIENISFAITHRCNLKCIHCMVNAAFGQSDKEHFDTKTICAFLDKIVAANPKNITLTGGEPLLRSDFLTILGYLRSIYNGKITLMTNGTLITPKNVKEIVSQIDSIDISLDGADEESCAVIRGKGVFEKVVSSIKLLQSHGFSKISISMVLSANNVRYTKQFMELNESLNTTPMLRALSYEGRAKENKDILDNVVTT
;
A
#
# COMPACT_ATOMS: atom_id res chain seq x y z
N MET A 1 29.82 14.73 -24.00
CA MET A 1 29.76 14.93 -22.54
C MET A 1 30.85 15.85 -21.96
N GLU A 2 31.76 16.33 -22.75
CA GLU A 2 32.96 17.09 -22.31
C GLU A 2 32.80 18.62 -22.14
N CYS A 3 31.64 19.22 -22.39
CA CYS A 3 31.51 20.70 -22.41
C CYS A 3 30.64 21.30 -21.32
N ALA A 4 30.11 20.52 -20.37
CA ALA A 4 29.06 20.98 -19.45
C ALA A 4 29.52 21.35 -18.03
N ILE A 5 30.73 21.06 -17.61
CA ILE A 5 31.12 21.07 -16.17
C ILE A 5 31.89 22.32 -15.73
N ARG A 6 32.24 23.25 -16.63
CA ARG A 6 33.12 24.41 -16.32
C ARG A 6 32.52 25.54 -15.45
N THR A 7 31.28 25.42 -14.96
CA THR A 7 30.59 26.54 -14.29
C THR A 7 30.21 26.27 -12.81
N ILE A 8 30.78 25.25 -12.17
CA ILE A 8 30.40 24.85 -10.78
C ILE A 8 31.16 25.68 -9.71
N ARG A 9 31.53 26.89 -9.95
CA ARG A 9 32.28 27.69 -8.96
C ARG A 9 31.38 28.51 -8.05
N LYS A 10 31.48 28.27 -6.72
CA LYS A 10 31.03 29.03 -5.54
C LYS A 10 29.75 28.55 -4.86
N ILE A 11 29.87 27.50 -4.06
CA ILE A 11 29.05 27.34 -2.85
C ILE A 11 29.96 26.81 -1.74
N ASN A 12 30.11 27.58 -0.65
CA ASN A 12 30.88 27.15 0.53
C ASN A 12 29.99 26.27 1.42
N PHE A 13 30.35 25.00 1.57
CA PHE A 13 29.72 24.08 2.51
C PHE A 13 30.63 23.92 3.74
N ASN A 14 30.12 24.23 4.92
CA ASN A 14 30.80 23.96 6.18
C ASN A 14 30.10 22.78 6.87
N MET A 15 30.51 21.55 6.61
CA MET A 15 29.94 20.34 7.19
C MET A 15 31.01 19.37 7.69
N GLY A 16 30.84 18.90 8.94
CA GLY A 16 31.67 17.90 9.59
C GLY A 16 31.69 16.53 8.88
N ALA A 17 32.61 15.67 9.27
CA ALA A 17 32.95 14.41 8.60
C ALA A 17 31.81 13.37 8.60
N ILE A 18 30.90 13.46 7.62
CA ILE A 18 29.97 12.39 7.25
C ILE A 18 30.60 11.60 6.11
N LYS A 19 30.72 10.28 6.24
CA LYS A 19 31.22 9.39 5.17
C LYS A 19 30.08 9.11 4.18
N VAL A 20 30.33 9.26 2.87
CA VAL A 20 29.48 8.70 1.82
C VAL A 20 29.91 7.24 1.66
N GLU A 21 28.98 6.29 1.79
CA GLU A 21 29.25 4.89 1.49
C GLU A 21 29.44 4.72 -0.02
N ASP A 22 30.61 4.24 -0.45
CA ASP A 22 31.01 4.17 -1.86
C ASP A 22 30.10 3.31 -2.74
N THR A 23 29.38 2.36 -2.13
CA THR A 23 28.49 1.41 -2.82
C THR A 23 27.01 1.81 -2.79
N LYS A 24 26.64 2.81 -1.97
CA LYS A 24 25.24 3.26 -1.85
C LYS A 24 24.79 3.89 -3.18
N ARG A 25 23.62 3.46 -3.67
CA ARG A 25 23.01 4.02 -4.88
C ARG A 25 22.47 5.42 -4.62
N ILE A 26 22.72 6.34 -5.57
CA ILE A 26 22.21 7.71 -5.51
C ILE A 26 20.78 7.70 -6.05
N ARG A 27 19.81 7.80 -5.17
CA ARG A 27 18.38 7.84 -5.52
C ARG A 27 17.69 8.94 -4.74
N PHE A 28 16.83 9.70 -5.42
CA PHE A 28 15.97 10.66 -4.73
C PHE A 28 14.90 9.98 -3.91
N SER A 29 14.72 10.44 -2.68
CA SER A 29 13.60 10.02 -1.84
C SER A 29 12.28 10.60 -2.37
N ASN A 30 11.16 9.97 -2.05
CA ASN A 30 9.85 10.47 -2.43
C ASN A 30 9.48 11.81 -1.76
N MET A 31 10.25 12.19 -0.73
CA MET A 31 10.10 13.47 -0.04
C MET A 31 10.80 14.61 -0.80
N ALA A 32 11.74 14.29 -1.68
CA ALA A 32 12.40 15.26 -2.53
C ALA A 32 11.41 15.77 -3.60
N LYS A 33 11.37 17.09 -3.75
CA LYS A 33 10.63 17.81 -4.80
C LYS A 33 11.54 18.79 -5.48
N PHE A 34 11.19 19.16 -6.70
CA PHE A 34 12.04 19.92 -7.58
C PHE A 34 11.31 21.10 -8.19
N MET A 35 12.01 22.23 -8.29
CA MET A 35 11.58 23.40 -9.06
C MET A 35 12.72 23.81 -9.97
N PHE A 36 12.43 24.27 -11.15
CA PHE A 36 13.41 24.58 -12.18
C PHE A 36 13.23 25.99 -12.72
N ASN A 37 14.34 26.62 -13.08
CA ASN A 37 14.42 27.68 -14.06
C ASN A 37 15.48 27.29 -15.12
N GLU A 38 15.83 28.21 -16.05
CA GLU A 38 16.68 27.89 -17.18
C GLU A 38 18.02 27.26 -16.78
N ASP A 39 18.68 27.78 -15.73
CA ASP A 39 20.04 27.40 -15.33
C ASP A 39 20.14 26.73 -13.96
N GLN A 40 19.07 26.67 -13.20
CA GLN A 40 19.10 26.25 -11.80
C GLN A 40 17.98 25.32 -11.45
N ALA A 41 18.25 24.43 -10.47
CA ALA A 41 17.27 23.60 -9.83
C ALA A 41 17.22 23.90 -8.33
N ILE A 42 16.01 23.91 -7.75
CA ILE A 42 15.80 23.88 -6.32
C ILE A 42 15.35 22.48 -5.95
N ILE A 43 16.10 21.84 -5.07
CA ILE A 43 15.77 20.55 -4.50
C ILE A 43 15.31 20.81 -3.06
N PHE A 44 14.14 20.33 -2.71
CA PHE A 44 13.61 20.53 -1.35
C PHE A 44 12.92 19.29 -0.81
N ASN A 45 12.98 19.12 0.51
CA ASN A 45 12.24 18.10 1.22
C ASN A 45 10.88 18.67 1.65
N ARG A 46 9.80 18.09 1.13
CA ARG A 46 8.42 18.55 1.39
C ARG A 46 7.95 18.37 2.84
N LEU A 47 8.62 17.52 3.66
CA LEU A 47 8.23 17.26 5.04
C LEU A 47 8.86 18.24 6.02
N ASN A 48 10.18 18.48 5.88
CA ASN A 48 10.93 19.31 6.83
C ASN A 48 11.21 20.73 6.33
N GLY A 49 10.84 21.03 5.07
CA GLY A 49 10.99 22.36 4.47
C GLY A 49 12.44 22.75 4.12
N GLN A 50 13.42 21.88 4.34
CA GLN A 50 14.81 22.14 3.93
C GLN A 50 14.93 22.17 2.40
N TRP A 51 15.73 23.09 1.90
CA TRP A 51 15.93 23.24 0.46
C TRP A 51 17.34 23.68 0.12
N ILE A 52 17.77 23.35 -1.10
CA ILE A 52 19.04 23.80 -1.69
C ILE A 52 18.80 24.20 -3.13
N LYS A 53 19.54 25.20 -3.56
CA LYS A 53 19.61 25.66 -4.94
C LYS A 53 20.92 25.20 -5.56
N VAL A 54 20.86 24.52 -6.71
CA VAL A 54 21.99 23.94 -7.42
C VAL A 54 21.95 24.32 -8.90
N PRO A 55 23.10 24.32 -9.61
CA PRO A 55 23.09 24.37 -11.07
C PRO A 55 22.24 23.23 -11.65
N LYS A 56 21.47 23.52 -12.69
CA LYS A 56 20.60 22.53 -13.32
C LYS A 56 21.36 21.29 -13.79
N GLN A 57 22.59 21.48 -14.26
CA GLN A 57 23.49 20.38 -14.66
C GLN A 57 23.78 19.39 -13.52
N CYS A 58 23.96 19.88 -12.29
CA CYS A 58 24.17 19.00 -11.13
C CYS A 58 22.92 18.17 -10.82
N TYR A 59 21.72 18.78 -10.96
CA TYR A 59 20.48 18.04 -10.86
C TYR A 59 20.35 16.98 -11.97
N ASP A 60 20.68 17.33 -13.21
CA ASP A 60 20.58 16.43 -14.36
C ASP A 60 21.52 15.20 -14.19
N ILE A 61 22.70 15.40 -13.61
CA ILE A 61 23.62 14.30 -13.23
C ILE A 61 23.01 13.42 -12.13
N LEU A 62 22.47 14.02 -11.07
CA LEU A 62 21.83 13.28 -9.99
C LEU A 62 20.59 12.52 -10.47
N GLU A 63 19.81 13.11 -11.38
CA GLU A 63 18.65 12.46 -11.98
C GLU A 63 19.05 11.29 -12.90
N LEU A 64 20.19 11.40 -13.59
CA LEU A 64 20.75 10.27 -14.33
C LEU A 64 21.15 9.13 -13.37
N CYS A 65 21.84 9.45 -12.27
CA CYS A 65 22.19 8.46 -11.24
C CYS A 65 20.93 7.79 -10.66
N ASN A 66 19.89 8.56 -10.39
CA ASN A 66 18.60 8.07 -9.89
C ASN A 66 17.95 7.09 -10.87
N LYS A 67 17.92 7.40 -12.17
CA LYS A 67 17.32 6.56 -13.22
C LYS A 67 18.11 5.27 -13.46
N GLU A 68 19.43 5.39 -13.55
CA GLU A 68 20.33 4.27 -13.87
C GLU A 68 20.75 3.47 -12.62
N GLY A 69 20.39 3.95 -11.42
CA GLY A 69 20.74 3.32 -10.14
C GLY A 69 22.24 3.33 -9.86
N LEU A 70 22.94 4.39 -10.26
CA LEU A 70 24.38 4.51 -10.09
C LEU A 70 24.76 4.78 -8.63
N SER A 71 25.92 4.25 -8.20
CA SER A 71 26.52 4.53 -6.90
C SER A 71 27.44 5.75 -6.96
N TRP A 72 27.88 6.22 -5.77
CA TRP A 72 28.89 7.26 -5.71
C TRP A 72 30.19 6.84 -6.44
N SER A 73 30.64 5.59 -6.28
CA SER A 73 31.84 5.08 -6.95
C SER A 73 31.72 5.21 -8.48
N ALA A 74 30.61 4.75 -9.06
CA ALA A 74 30.36 4.84 -10.49
C ALA A 74 30.28 6.31 -10.99
N LEU A 75 29.65 7.20 -10.22
CA LEU A 75 29.58 8.61 -10.54
C LEU A 75 30.97 9.25 -10.49
N SER A 76 31.74 9.00 -9.41
CA SER A 76 33.04 9.60 -9.20
C SER A 76 34.08 9.23 -10.30
N GLU A 77 33.99 7.99 -10.82
CA GLU A 77 34.82 7.53 -11.94
C GLU A 77 34.47 8.23 -13.26
N SER A 78 33.23 8.69 -13.43
CA SER A 78 32.75 9.38 -14.62
C SER A 78 33.08 10.89 -14.65
N LEU A 79 33.45 11.47 -13.50
CA LEU A 79 33.79 12.91 -13.38
C LEU A 79 35.25 13.16 -13.77
N ALA A 80 35.47 14.22 -14.56
CA ALA A 80 36.77 14.48 -15.18
C ALA A 80 37.84 15.01 -14.20
N ASP A 81 37.44 15.84 -13.22
CA ASP A 81 38.38 16.48 -12.31
C ASP A 81 38.01 16.29 -10.82
N ASP A 82 38.97 16.59 -9.94
CA ASP A 82 38.83 16.40 -8.51
C ASP A 82 37.93 17.47 -7.87
N GLU A 83 37.84 18.69 -8.45
CA GLU A 83 36.97 19.75 -7.94
C GLU A 83 35.50 19.35 -8.12
N ASP A 84 35.14 18.82 -9.28
CA ASP A 84 33.79 18.33 -9.54
C ASP A 84 33.43 17.11 -8.67
N ARG A 85 34.38 16.19 -8.45
CA ARG A 85 34.20 15.05 -7.53
C ARG A 85 33.91 15.54 -6.12
N GLU A 86 34.70 16.44 -5.58
CA GLU A 86 34.51 16.96 -4.23
C GLU A 86 33.21 17.75 -4.10
N TYR A 87 32.85 18.56 -5.10
CA TYR A 87 31.57 19.27 -5.11
C TYR A 87 30.37 18.31 -5.10
N MET A 88 30.35 17.35 -6.02
CA MET A 88 29.24 16.38 -6.08
C MET A 88 29.16 15.52 -4.82
N LYS A 89 30.30 15.16 -4.23
CA LYS A 89 30.36 14.45 -2.95
C LYS A 89 29.73 15.25 -1.81
N GLN A 90 30.02 16.54 -1.72
CA GLN A 90 29.44 17.44 -0.71
C GLN A 90 27.94 17.65 -0.95
N LEU A 91 27.52 17.80 -2.21
CA LEU A 91 26.13 17.93 -2.57
C LEU A 91 25.33 16.67 -2.18
N ILE A 92 25.84 15.48 -2.47
CA ILE A 92 25.21 14.20 -2.09
C ILE A 92 25.10 14.11 -0.57
N LYS A 93 26.14 14.44 0.18
CA LYS A 93 26.09 14.48 1.67
C LYS A 93 25.02 15.43 2.18
N LEU A 94 24.92 16.61 1.60
CA LEU A 94 23.93 17.60 2.01
C LEU A 94 22.50 17.11 1.71
N LEU A 95 22.26 16.56 0.52
CA LEU A 95 20.96 15.99 0.15
C LEU A 95 20.57 14.81 1.05
N ASP A 96 21.54 13.99 1.45
CA ASP A 96 21.34 12.90 2.41
C ASP A 96 20.93 13.45 3.79
N SER A 97 21.66 14.44 4.31
CA SER A 97 21.34 15.12 5.58
C SER A 97 19.97 15.82 5.58
N MET A 98 19.50 16.26 4.41
CA MET A 98 18.18 16.86 4.20
C MET A 98 17.09 15.80 4.03
N ASN A 99 17.41 14.50 4.08
CA ASN A 99 16.52 13.38 3.72
C ASN A 99 15.90 13.53 2.31
N CYS A 100 16.65 14.11 1.37
CA CYS A 100 16.30 14.21 -0.05
C CYS A 100 16.77 12.99 -0.85
N LEU A 101 17.73 12.22 -0.33
CA LEU A 101 18.14 10.95 -0.92
C LEU A 101 17.50 9.77 -0.21
N TYR A 102 17.33 8.69 -0.97
CA TYR A 102 16.81 7.43 -0.43
C TYR A 102 17.90 6.81 0.46
N ASN A 103 17.52 6.48 1.68
CA ASN A 103 18.36 5.70 2.56
C ASN A 103 17.96 4.22 2.41
N ASP A 104 18.92 3.34 2.06
CA ASP A 104 18.65 1.90 1.96
C ASP A 104 18.21 1.30 3.33
N ASP A 105 18.47 2.04 4.43
CA ASP A 105 17.94 1.76 5.77
C ASP A 105 16.51 2.29 6.00
N GLU A 106 15.94 3.10 5.08
CA GLU A 106 14.53 3.46 5.17
C GLU A 106 13.69 2.20 5.03
N LYS A 107 13.04 1.82 6.12
CA LYS A 107 12.12 0.68 6.12
C LYS A 107 11.07 0.90 5.05
N ILE A 108 11.16 0.11 3.98
CA ILE A 108 10.13 0.10 2.94
C ILE A 108 8.83 -0.34 3.60
N ILE A 109 7.84 0.52 3.59
CA ILE A 109 6.50 0.16 4.04
C ILE A 109 5.85 -0.61 2.89
N GLU A 110 5.82 -1.95 3.00
CA GLU A 110 5.26 -2.80 1.95
C GLU A 110 3.75 -2.62 1.85
N ASN A 111 3.06 -2.56 2.99
CA ASN A 111 1.61 -2.42 3.04
C ASN A 111 1.15 -1.64 4.27
N ILE A 112 0.17 -0.76 4.09
CA ILE A 112 -0.62 -0.18 5.18
C ILE A 112 -2.07 -0.63 5.01
N SER A 113 -2.58 -1.36 6.00
CA SER A 113 -4.00 -1.71 6.06
C SER A 113 -4.74 -0.65 6.86
N PHE A 114 -5.71 0.01 6.23
CA PHE A 114 -6.49 1.08 6.83
C PHE A 114 -7.96 0.69 6.94
N ALA A 115 -8.41 0.51 8.17
CA ALA A 115 -9.82 0.25 8.48
C ALA A 115 -10.61 1.57 8.45
N ILE A 116 -11.44 1.76 7.42
CA ILE A 116 -12.22 2.99 7.22
C ILE A 116 -13.55 2.98 7.95
N THR A 117 -13.99 1.81 8.44
CA THR A 117 -15.22 1.66 9.22
C THR A 117 -15.10 0.50 10.21
N HIS A 118 -15.84 0.58 11.30
CA HIS A 118 -16.01 -0.53 12.26
C HIS A 118 -17.35 -1.27 12.08
N ARG A 119 -18.20 -0.77 11.19
CA ARG A 119 -19.51 -1.35 10.88
C ARG A 119 -19.36 -2.52 9.92
N CYS A 120 -20.18 -3.54 10.08
CA CYS A 120 -20.23 -4.71 9.20
C CYS A 120 -21.65 -5.22 9.06
N ASN A 121 -21.98 -5.75 7.89
CA ASN A 121 -23.25 -6.41 7.63
C ASN A 121 -23.24 -7.92 7.97
N LEU A 122 -22.10 -8.45 8.44
CA LEU A 122 -21.95 -9.85 8.89
C LEU A 122 -21.55 -9.93 10.37
N LYS A 123 -21.92 -11.04 11.02
CA LYS A 123 -21.58 -11.36 12.42
C LYS A 123 -20.70 -12.61 12.49
N CYS A 124 -19.60 -12.64 11.73
CA CYS A 124 -18.69 -13.79 11.71
C CYS A 124 -18.17 -14.14 13.11
N ILE A 125 -18.17 -15.43 13.47
CA ILE A 125 -17.81 -15.89 14.83
C ILE A 125 -16.32 -15.67 15.15
N HIS A 126 -15.44 -15.61 14.13
CA HIS A 126 -13.98 -15.43 14.27
C HIS A 126 -13.51 -13.97 14.12
N CYS A 127 -14.41 -12.99 14.09
CA CYS A 127 -14.06 -11.60 13.79
C CYS A 127 -13.13 -11.01 14.84
N MET A 128 -11.84 -10.83 14.49
CA MET A 128 -10.81 -10.32 15.39
C MET A 128 -11.02 -8.87 15.84
N VAL A 129 -11.69 -8.06 15.00
CA VAL A 129 -11.96 -6.64 15.32
C VAL A 129 -13.31 -6.44 15.99
N ASN A 130 -14.07 -7.52 16.24
CA ASN A 130 -15.43 -7.46 16.80
C ASN A 130 -16.31 -6.40 16.11
N ALA A 131 -16.29 -6.40 14.77
CA ALA A 131 -17.00 -5.40 13.97
C ALA A 131 -18.47 -5.27 14.38
N ALA A 132 -18.97 -4.03 14.46
CA ALA A 132 -20.32 -3.71 14.89
C ALA A 132 -21.36 -4.20 13.86
N PHE A 133 -22.19 -5.15 14.26
CA PHE A 133 -23.27 -5.70 13.44
C PHE A 133 -24.61 -5.12 13.91
N GLY A 134 -25.38 -4.56 12.98
CA GLY A 134 -26.72 -4.03 13.29
C GLY A 134 -26.74 -2.84 14.27
N GLN A 135 -25.60 -2.27 14.59
CA GLN A 135 -25.48 -1.08 15.43
C GLN A 135 -25.52 0.18 14.57
N SER A 136 -25.90 1.31 15.19
CA SER A 136 -25.99 2.67 14.66
C SER A 136 -25.49 2.90 13.22
N ASP A 137 -26.26 3.55 12.38
CA ASP A 137 -25.87 3.97 11.02
C ASP A 137 -24.78 5.06 10.98
N LYS A 138 -24.27 5.50 12.12
CA LYS A 138 -23.26 6.55 12.20
C LYS A 138 -21.84 5.98 12.10
N GLU A 139 -21.07 6.51 11.16
CA GLU A 139 -19.64 6.29 11.12
C GLU A 139 -18.93 7.07 12.24
N HIS A 140 -17.83 6.52 12.77
CA HIS A 140 -17.00 7.22 13.77
C HIS A 140 -16.32 8.44 13.19
N PHE A 141 -15.91 8.36 11.92
CA PHE A 141 -15.25 9.44 11.20
C PHE A 141 -16.00 9.74 9.91
N ASP A 142 -16.18 11.01 9.63
CA ASP A 142 -16.73 11.50 8.37
C ASP A 142 -15.73 11.34 7.21
N THR A 143 -16.21 11.54 5.99
CA THR A 143 -15.41 11.44 4.76
C THR A 143 -14.18 12.33 4.80
N LYS A 144 -14.31 13.57 5.28
CA LYS A 144 -13.22 14.56 5.35
C LYS A 144 -12.09 14.08 6.27
N THR A 145 -12.43 13.54 7.43
CA THR A 145 -11.48 12.99 8.39
C THR A 145 -10.76 11.77 7.82
N ILE A 146 -11.48 10.86 7.15
CA ILE A 146 -10.88 9.70 6.47
C ILE A 146 -9.89 10.17 5.39
N CYS A 147 -10.26 11.14 4.55
CA CYS A 147 -9.36 11.70 3.53
C CYS A 147 -8.10 12.31 4.16
N ALA A 148 -8.21 13.04 5.27
CA ALA A 148 -7.05 13.58 5.98
C ALA A 148 -6.12 12.48 6.56
N PHE A 149 -6.65 11.32 6.94
CA PHE A 149 -5.82 10.16 7.31
C PHE A 149 -5.14 9.56 6.07
N LEU A 150 -5.84 9.47 4.95
CA LEU A 150 -5.26 8.98 3.70
C LEU A 150 -4.11 9.86 3.21
N ASP A 151 -4.19 11.19 3.36
CA ASP A 151 -3.07 12.09 3.05
C ASP A 151 -1.80 11.72 3.83
N LYS A 152 -1.95 11.43 5.13
CA LYS A 152 -0.83 11.02 5.98
C LYS A 152 -0.29 9.64 5.61
N ILE A 153 -1.17 8.70 5.28
CA ILE A 153 -0.79 7.36 4.82
C ILE A 153 -0.03 7.44 3.50
N VAL A 154 -0.53 8.21 2.53
CA VAL A 154 0.14 8.41 1.24
C VAL A 154 1.47 9.12 1.42
N ALA A 155 1.57 10.08 2.35
CA ALA A 155 2.83 10.76 2.67
C ALA A 155 3.90 9.80 3.22
N ALA A 156 3.52 8.71 3.90
CA ALA A 156 4.43 7.66 4.35
C ALA A 156 4.91 6.74 3.20
N ASN A 157 4.38 6.93 2.01
CA ASN A 157 4.77 6.26 0.76
C ASN A 157 4.82 4.72 0.82
N PRO A 158 3.76 4.04 1.27
CA PRO A 158 3.71 2.59 1.20
C PRO A 158 3.68 2.10 -0.26
N LYS A 159 4.10 0.87 -0.53
CA LYS A 159 3.93 0.24 -1.86
C LYS A 159 2.47 -0.14 -2.14
N ASN A 160 1.74 -0.53 -1.09
CA ASN A 160 0.34 -0.90 -1.16
C ASN A 160 -0.46 -0.27 -0.03
N ILE A 161 -1.67 0.19 -0.31
CA ILE A 161 -2.66 0.59 0.68
C ILE A 161 -3.84 -0.38 0.58
N THR A 162 -4.12 -1.09 1.67
CA THR A 162 -5.29 -1.97 1.76
C THR A 162 -6.42 -1.23 2.48
N LEU A 163 -7.50 -0.92 1.77
CA LEU A 163 -8.73 -0.44 2.40
C LEU A 163 -9.51 -1.63 2.96
N THR A 164 -9.83 -1.55 4.24
CA THR A 164 -10.52 -2.59 5.00
C THR A 164 -11.43 -1.97 6.07
N GLY A 165 -11.84 -2.78 7.03
CA GLY A 165 -12.64 -2.33 8.18
C GLY A 165 -13.45 -3.48 8.76
N GLY A 166 -14.69 -3.20 9.19
CA GLY A 166 -15.71 -4.23 9.29
C GLY A 166 -16.09 -4.67 7.87
N GLU A 167 -16.90 -3.86 7.18
CA GLU A 167 -17.15 -4.01 5.75
C GLU A 167 -17.06 -2.62 5.07
N PRO A 168 -16.03 -2.35 4.28
CA PRO A 168 -15.84 -1.04 3.66
C PRO A 168 -17.01 -0.62 2.78
N LEU A 169 -17.57 -1.54 2.02
CA LEU A 169 -18.70 -1.30 1.10
C LEU A 169 -20.03 -0.97 1.80
N LEU A 170 -20.07 -1.09 3.13
CA LEU A 170 -21.24 -0.68 3.92
C LEU A 170 -21.30 0.84 4.10
N ARG A 171 -20.15 1.55 3.94
CA ARG A 171 -20.13 3.01 3.96
C ARG A 171 -20.78 3.58 2.72
N SER A 172 -21.73 4.49 2.89
CA SER A 172 -22.42 5.17 1.78
C SER A 172 -21.47 6.06 0.95
N ASP A 173 -20.39 6.53 1.56
CA ASP A 173 -19.35 7.38 0.95
C ASP A 173 -18.10 6.60 0.50
N PHE A 174 -18.14 5.25 0.49
CA PHE A 174 -17.00 4.39 0.13
C PHE A 174 -16.39 4.76 -1.22
N LEU A 175 -17.21 4.91 -2.27
CA LEU A 175 -16.72 5.22 -3.61
C LEU A 175 -16.07 6.62 -3.68
N THR A 176 -16.58 7.57 -2.92
CA THR A 176 -15.96 8.90 -2.78
C THR A 176 -14.57 8.80 -2.13
N ILE A 177 -14.45 8.01 -1.05
CA ILE A 177 -13.17 7.77 -0.36
C ILE A 177 -12.17 7.05 -1.28
N LEU A 178 -12.62 6.02 -2.01
CA LEU A 178 -11.80 5.27 -2.93
C LEU A 178 -11.30 6.15 -4.08
N GLY A 179 -12.20 6.96 -4.69
CA GLY A 179 -11.87 7.92 -5.73
C GLY A 179 -10.87 8.97 -5.26
N TYR A 180 -11.04 9.49 -4.04
CA TYR A 180 -10.08 10.39 -3.44
C TYR A 180 -8.70 9.73 -3.29
N LEU A 181 -8.63 8.53 -2.71
CA LEU A 181 -7.38 7.79 -2.58
C LEU A 181 -6.70 7.60 -3.92
N ARG A 182 -7.43 7.16 -4.94
CA ARG A 182 -6.86 6.95 -6.29
C ARG A 182 -6.35 8.26 -6.91
N SER A 183 -6.97 9.38 -6.62
CA SER A 183 -6.54 10.70 -7.16
C SER A 183 -5.21 11.19 -6.57
N ILE A 184 -4.86 10.77 -5.34
CA ILE A 184 -3.66 11.23 -4.63
C ILE A 184 -2.55 10.15 -4.53
N TYR A 185 -2.84 8.90 -4.93
CA TYR A 185 -1.94 7.77 -4.74
C TYR A 185 -1.79 6.93 -6.00
N ASN A 186 -0.55 6.82 -6.50
CA ASN A 186 -0.21 6.05 -7.70
C ASN A 186 0.28 4.62 -7.41
N GLY A 187 0.44 4.26 -6.12
CA GLY A 187 0.81 2.91 -5.71
C GLY A 187 -0.37 1.94 -5.80
N LYS A 188 -0.15 0.71 -5.32
CA LYS A 188 -1.16 -0.34 -5.36
C LYS A 188 -2.26 -0.11 -4.32
N ILE A 189 -3.53 -0.18 -4.74
CA ILE A 189 -4.70 -0.18 -3.85
C ILE A 189 -5.32 -1.56 -3.83
N THR A 190 -5.44 -2.15 -2.66
CA THR A 190 -6.13 -3.43 -2.43
C THR A 190 -7.43 -3.16 -1.65
N LEU A 191 -8.53 -3.71 -2.11
CA LEU A 191 -9.77 -3.74 -1.34
C LEU A 191 -9.89 -5.08 -0.61
N MET A 192 -10.05 -5.06 0.71
CA MET A 192 -10.39 -6.24 1.51
C MET A 192 -11.84 -6.14 1.97
N THR A 193 -12.67 -7.10 1.56
CA THR A 193 -14.12 -7.08 1.75
C THR A 193 -14.68 -8.48 2.01
N ASN A 194 -15.86 -8.57 2.60
CA ASN A 194 -16.61 -9.82 2.64
C ASN A 194 -17.34 -10.14 1.31
N GLY A 195 -17.27 -9.23 0.33
CA GLY A 195 -17.76 -9.40 -1.02
C GLY A 195 -19.30 -9.36 -1.19
N THR A 196 -20.08 -9.39 -0.11
CA THR A 196 -21.54 -9.53 -0.21
C THR A 196 -22.28 -8.28 -0.70
N LEU A 197 -21.58 -7.14 -0.77
CA LEU A 197 -22.14 -5.85 -1.19
C LEU A 197 -21.63 -5.39 -2.57
N ILE A 198 -20.91 -6.25 -3.28
CA ILE A 198 -20.52 -6.00 -4.67
C ILE A 198 -21.75 -6.26 -5.56
N THR A 199 -22.13 -5.27 -6.34
CA THR A 199 -23.38 -5.27 -7.13
C THR A 199 -23.10 -4.72 -8.54
N PRO A 200 -24.00 -4.94 -9.52
CA PRO A 200 -23.89 -4.32 -10.84
C PRO A 200 -23.86 -2.79 -10.81
N LYS A 201 -24.29 -2.16 -9.71
CA LYS A 201 -24.32 -0.69 -9.59
C LYS A 201 -22.96 -0.11 -9.21
N ASN A 202 -22.12 -0.88 -8.46
CA ASN A 202 -20.85 -0.35 -7.93
C ASN A 202 -19.60 -1.03 -8.51
N VAL A 203 -19.74 -2.22 -9.11
CA VAL A 203 -18.59 -3.01 -9.58
C VAL A 203 -17.71 -2.26 -10.56
N LYS A 204 -18.29 -1.57 -11.53
CA LYS A 204 -17.54 -0.82 -12.57
C LYS A 204 -16.66 0.25 -11.95
N GLU A 205 -17.17 0.98 -10.99
CA GLU A 205 -16.42 2.04 -10.30
C GLU A 205 -15.35 1.46 -9.38
N ILE A 206 -15.65 0.37 -8.66
CA ILE A 206 -14.67 -0.33 -7.83
C ILE A 206 -13.47 -0.79 -8.68
N VAL A 207 -13.71 -1.57 -9.75
CA VAL A 207 -12.62 -2.17 -10.54
C VAL A 207 -11.77 -1.14 -11.29
N SER A 208 -12.31 0.05 -11.56
CA SER A 208 -11.56 1.13 -12.20
C SER A 208 -10.55 1.81 -11.27
N GLN A 209 -10.64 1.59 -9.95
CA GLN A 209 -9.87 2.34 -8.95
C GLN A 209 -8.98 1.46 -8.07
N ILE A 210 -9.16 0.14 -8.06
CA ILE A 210 -8.35 -0.80 -7.30
C ILE A 210 -7.41 -1.60 -8.20
N ASP A 211 -6.31 -2.08 -7.63
CA ASP A 211 -5.36 -2.96 -8.34
C ASP A 211 -5.56 -4.43 -8.00
N SER A 212 -6.14 -4.75 -6.83
CA SER A 212 -6.48 -6.10 -6.41
C SER A 212 -7.60 -6.10 -5.38
N ILE A 213 -8.27 -7.23 -5.25
CA ILE A 213 -9.29 -7.45 -4.24
C ILE A 213 -9.01 -8.74 -3.48
N ASP A 214 -9.18 -8.71 -2.15
CA ASP A 214 -9.15 -9.89 -1.28
C ASP A 214 -10.53 -10.08 -0.68
N ILE A 215 -11.20 -11.17 -1.08
CA ILE A 215 -12.57 -11.48 -0.64
C ILE A 215 -12.51 -12.58 0.41
N SER A 216 -13.13 -12.32 1.53
CA SER A 216 -13.12 -13.25 2.65
C SER A 216 -14.17 -14.34 2.50
N LEU A 217 -13.75 -15.63 2.55
CA LEU A 217 -14.63 -16.80 2.43
C LEU A 217 -14.08 -17.98 3.23
N ASP A 218 -14.74 -18.39 4.31
CA ASP A 218 -14.20 -19.37 5.27
C ASP A 218 -14.76 -20.79 5.09
N GLY A 219 -15.06 -21.17 3.86
CA GLY A 219 -15.52 -22.50 3.50
C GLY A 219 -15.39 -22.76 2.01
N ALA A 220 -15.60 -24.01 1.59
CA ALA A 220 -15.57 -24.44 0.20
C ALA A 220 -16.98 -24.55 -0.44
N ASP A 221 -18.01 -24.45 0.38
CA ASP A 221 -19.42 -24.51 0.01
C ASP A 221 -20.26 -23.69 1.01
N GLU A 222 -21.57 -23.63 0.78
CA GLU A 222 -22.50 -22.88 1.65
C GLU A 222 -22.51 -23.44 3.07
N GLU A 223 -22.49 -24.77 3.25
CA GLU A 223 -22.55 -25.41 4.55
C GLU A 223 -21.35 -25.09 5.41
N SER A 224 -20.15 -25.30 4.88
CA SER A 224 -18.88 -25.02 5.57
C SER A 224 -18.66 -23.52 5.83
N CYS A 225 -19.07 -22.65 4.90
CA CYS A 225 -18.98 -21.21 5.06
C CYS A 225 -19.97 -20.66 6.10
N ALA A 226 -21.20 -21.19 6.12
CA ALA A 226 -22.27 -20.72 6.99
C ALA A 226 -21.94 -20.86 8.48
N VAL A 227 -21.17 -21.86 8.87
CA VAL A 227 -20.71 -22.06 10.26
C VAL A 227 -19.95 -20.83 10.79
N ILE A 228 -19.12 -20.25 9.97
CA ILE A 228 -18.24 -19.15 10.36
C ILE A 228 -18.88 -17.77 10.05
N ARG A 229 -19.45 -17.62 8.85
CA ARG A 229 -19.87 -16.31 8.31
C ARG A 229 -21.39 -16.08 8.31
N GLY A 230 -22.17 -17.14 8.47
CA GLY A 230 -23.62 -17.11 8.35
C GLY A 230 -24.13 -17.55 6.99
N LYS A 231 -25.41 -17.90 6.93
CA LYS A 231 -26.06 -18.43 5.73
C LYS A 231 -26.17 -17.42 4.60
N GLY A 232 -26.06 -17.91 3.36
CA GLY A 232 -26.21 -17.15 2.13
C GLY A 232 -24.98 -16.26 1.80
N VAL A 233 -23.87 -16.40 2.53
CA VAL A 233 -22.64 -15.64 2.26
C VAL A 233 -21.88 -16.27 1.11
N PHE A 234 -21.75 -17.58 1.07
CA PHE A 234 -21.00 -18.29 0.03
C PHE A 234 -21.53 -17.98 -1.38
N GLU A 235 -22.81 -18.13 -1.61
CA GLU A 235 -23.43 -17.87 -2.91
C GLU A 235 -23.26 -16.41 -3.37
N LYS A 236 -23.41 -15.45 -2.44
CA LYS A 236 -23.18 -14.03 -2.72
C LYS A 236 -21.76 -13.75 -3.12
N VAL A 237 -20.77 -14.34 -2.43
CA VAL A 237 -19.36 -14.17 -2.73
C VAL A 237 -19.01 -14.74 -4.10
N VAL A 238 -19.46 -15.96 -4.40
CA VAL A 238 -19.25 -16.59 -5.73
C VAL A 238 -19.87 -15.74 -6.84
N SER A 239 -21.07 -15.22 -6.63
CA SER A 239 -21.73 -14.31 -7.58
C SER A 239 -20.95 -13.02 -7.77
N SER A 240 -20.40 -12.44 -6.71
CA SER A 240 -19.59 -11.23 -6.76
C SER A 240 -18.27 -11.45 -7.51
N ILE A 241 -17.62 -12.61 -7.33
CA ILE A 241 -16.40 -12.97 -8.07
C ILE A 241 -16.70 -13.04 -9.57
N LYS A 242 -17.77 -13.75 -9.96
CA LYS A 242 -18.19 -13.83 -11.37
C LYS A 242 -18.52 -12.45 -11.93
N LEU A 243 -19.12 -11.58 -11.14
CA LEU A 243 -19.45 -10.22 -11.55
C LEU A 243 -18.17 -9.38 -11.77
N LEU A 244 -17.17 -9.45 -10.89
CA LEU A 244 -15.88 -8.80 -11.06
C LEU A 244 -15.19 -9.27 -12.33
N GLN A 245 -15.17 -10.59 -12.57
CA GLN A 245 -14.57 -11.21 -13.77
C GLN A 245 -15.29 -10.78 -15.06
N SER A 246 -16.61 -10.66 -15.04
CA SER A 246 -17.37 -10.16 -16.21
C SER A 246 -17.06 -8.72 -16.58
N HIS A 247 -16.46 -7.94 -15.66
CA HIS A 247 -15.92 -6.61 -15.90
C HIS A 247 -14.41 -6.60 -16.21
N GLY A 248 -13.82 -7.76 -16.54
CA GLY A 248 -12.41 -7.90 -16.90
C GLY A 248 -11.44 -7.85 -15.73
N PHE A 249 -11.91 -7.91 -14.48
CA PHE A 249 -11.06 -7.86 -13.30
C PHE A 249 -10.63 -9.27 -12.88
N SER A 250 -9.30 -9.53 -12.88
CA SER A 250 -8.72 -10.86 -12.65
C SER A 250 -7.85 -10.96 -11.40
N LYS A 251 -7.45 -9.83 -10.79
CA LYS A 251 -6.59 -9.84 -9.59
C LYS A 251 -7.43 -10.03 -8.32
N ILE A 252 -8.05 -11.21 -8.21
CA ILE A 252 -8.94 -11.59 -7.12
C ILE A 252 -8.26 -12.67 -6.28
N SER A 253 -8.13 -12.44 -4.98
CA SER A 253 -7.81 -13.47 -4.00
C SER A 253 -9.02 -13.79 -3.12
N ILE A 254 -9.09 -15.04 -2.68
CA ILE A 254 -10.07 -15.48 -1.69
C ILE A 254 -9.31 -15.91 -0.44
N SER A 255 -9.68 -15.34 0.71
CA SER A 255 -9.02 -15.65 1.97
C SER A 255 -9.89 -16.46 2.90
N MET A 256 -9.31 -17.51 3.50
CA MET A 256 -9.89 -18.36 4.53
C MET A 256 -9.05 -18.29 5.81
N VAL A 257 -9.67 -17.95 6.93
CA VAL A 257 -9.07 -18.02 8.26
C VAL A 257 -9.20 -19.43 8.79
N LEU A 258 -8.08 -20.12 9.00
CA LEU A 258 -8.08 -21.52 9.44
C LEU A 258 -8.47 -21.66 10.90
N SER A 259 -9.44 -22.51 11.16
CA SER A 259 -9.89 -22.96 12.49
C SER A 259 -10.05 -24.49 12.48
N ALA A 260 -10.25 -25.11 13.63
CA ALA A 260 -10.51 -26.55 13.69
C ALA A 260 -11.78 -26.95 12.89
N ASN A 261 -12.72 -26.04 12.76
CA ASN A 261 -13.96 -26.29 12.01
C ASN A 261 -13.79 -26.38 10.50
N ASN A 262 -12.86 -25.60 9.92
CA ASN A 262 -12.74 -25.49 8.47
C ASN A 262 -11.43 -26.00 7.89
N VAL A 263 -10.41 -26.32 8.70
CA VAL A 263 -9.12 -26.82 8.20
C VAL A 263 -9.25 -28.07 7.33
N ARG A 264 -10.24 -28.94 7.61
CA ARG A 264 -10.56 -30.12 6.82
C ARG A 264 -11.01 -29.81 5.38
N TYR A 265 -11.54 -28.60 5.14
CA TYR A 265 -12.00 -28.15 3.83
C TYR A 265 -10.92 -27.45 3.00
N THR A 266 -9.65 -27.42 3.48
CA THR A 266 -8.57 -26.71 2.78
C THR A 266 -8.37 -27.20 1.35
N LYS A 267 -8.45 -28.53 1.11
CA LYS A 267 -8.32 -29.10 -0.24
C LYS A 267 -9.45 -28.62 -1.15
N GLN A 268 -10.69 -28.73 -0.71
CA GLN A 268 -11.87 -28.27 -1.47
C GLN A 268 -11.82 -26.74 -1.70
N PHE A 269 -11.30 -26.00 -0.72
CA PHE A 269 -11.10 -24.55 -0.88
C PHE A 269 -10.07 -24.21 -1.96
N MET A 270 -8.98 -24.99 -2.07
CA MET A 270 -8.00 -24.85 -3.17
C MET A 270 -8.63 -25.17 -4.53
N GLU A 271 -9.39 -26.27 -4.62
CA GLU A 271 -10.12 -26.67 -5.82
C GLU A 271 -11.18 -25.63 -6.24
N LEU A 272 -11.88 -25.03 -5.27
CA LEU A 272 -12.80 -23.92 -5.52
C LEU A 272 -12.07 -22.70 -6.13
N ASN A 273 -10.91 -22.31 -5.57
CA ASN A 273 -10.11 -21.21 -6.09
C ASN A 273 -9.64 -21.46 -7.52
N GLU A 274 -9.21 -22.69 -7.82
CA GLU A 274 -8.83 -23.09 -9.17
C GLU A 274 -10.02 -22.96 -10.14
N SER A 275 -11.18 -23.48 -9.74
CA SER A 275 -12.44 -23.41 -10.54
C SER A 275 -12.90 -21.98 -10.81
N LEU A 276 -12.67 -21.07 -9.88
CA LEU A 276 -13.02 -19.66 -9.96
C LEU A 276 -11.91 -18.79 -10.56
N ASN A 277 -10.74 -19.36 -10.89
CA ASN A 277 -9.56 -18.63 -11.35
C ASN A 277 -9.20 -17.47 -10.40
N THR A 278 -9.07 -17.78 -9.11
CA THR A 278 -8.72 -16.87 -8.04
C THR A 278 -7.48 -17.36 -7.29
N THR A 279 -6.85 -16.48 -6.49
CA THR A 279 -5.67 -16.83 -5.69
C THR A 279 -6.09 -17.20 -4.27
N PRO A 280 -5.82 -18.43 -3.80
CA PRO A 280 -6.13 -18.81 -2.42
C PRO A 280 -5.18 -18.16 -1.42
N MET A 281 -5.74 -17.67 -0.30
CA MET A 281 -5.00 -17.11 0.81
C MET A 281 -5.44 -17.78 2.11
N LEU A 282 -4.55 -18.53 2.75
CA LEU A 282 -4.80 -19.14 4.06
C LEU A 282 -4.23 -18.23 5.16
N ARG A 283 -5.05 -17.92 6.16
CA ARG A 283 -4.69 -17.03 7.27
C ARG A 283 -4.78 -17.76 8.59
N ALA A 284 -3.87 -17.44 9.51
CA ALA A 284 -3.96 -17.94 10.88
C ALA A 284 -5.11 -17.28 11.63
N LEU A 285 -5.82 -18.06 12.48
CA LEU A 285 -6.82 -17.57 13.40
C LEU A 285 -6.15 -16.76 14.53
N SER A 286 -6.68 -15.59 14.82
CA SER A 286 -6.33 -14.79 16.00
C SER A 286 -7.50 -14.84 16.99
N TYR A 287 -7.22 -15.22 18.24
CA TYR A 287 -8.23 -15.26 19.32
C TYR A 287 -8.45 -13.87 19.95
N GLU A 288 -8.74 -12.89 19.07
CA GLU A 288 -9.12 -11.54 19.43
C GLU A 288 -10.60 -11.27 19.08
N GLY A 289 -11.19 -10.25 19.68
CA GLY A 289 -12.57 -9.85 19.42
C GLY A 289 -13.55 -11.02 19.64
N ARG A 290 -14.47 -11.25 18.68
CA ARG A 290 -15.45 -12.35 18.76
C ARG A 290 -14.83 -13.74 18.69
N ALA A 291 -13.66 -13.89 18.10
CA ALA A 291 -12.97 -15.18 18.12
C ALA A 291 -12.66 -15.66 19.55
N LYS A 292 -12.34 -14.73 20.46
CA LYS A 292 -12.09 -15.03 21.87
C LYS A 292 -13.37 -15.54 22.57
N GLU A 293 -14.51 -14.93 22.26
CA GLU A 293 -15.83 -15.30 22.81
C GLU A 293 -16.32 -16.65 22.27
N ASN A 294 -15.95 -17.00 21.04
CA ASN A 294 -16.36 -18.22 20.36
C ASN A 294 -15.26 -19.28 20.28
N LYS A 295 -14.27 -19.20 21.16
CA LYS A 295 -13.11 -20.09 21.14
C LYS A 295 -13.51 -21.57 21.12
N ASP A 296 -14.45 -21.98 21.97
CA ASP A 296 -14.90 -23.36 22.06
C ASP A 296 -15.51 -23.87 20.75
N ILE A 297 -16.21 -22.99 20.01
CA ILE A 297 -16.77 -23.33 18.70
C ILE A 297 -15.64 -23.44 17.66
N LEU A 298 -14.65 -22.54 17.70
CA LEU A 298 -13.58 -22.48 16.73
C LEU A 298 -12.54 -23.59 16.90
N ASP A 299 -12.34 -24.09 18.14
CA ASP A 299 -11.39 -25.14 18.48
C ASP A 299 -11.96 -26.55 18.35
N ASN A 300 -13.29 -26.70 18.37
CA ASN A 300 -13.92 -28.00 18.26
C ASN A 300 -14.23 -28.37 16.80
N VAL A 301 -13.82 -29.55 16.40
CA VAL A 301 -14.27 -30.14 15.13
C VAL A 301 -15.73 -30.49 15.27
N VAL A 302 -16.62 -29.79 14.55
CA VAL A 302 -18.03 -30.21 14.46
C VAL A 302 -18.04 -31.52 13.66
N THR A 303 -18.18 -32.64 14.38
CA THR A 303 -18.50 -33.94 13.78
C THR A 303 -19.99 -33.93 13.44
N THR A 304 -20.31 -33.67 12.16
CA THR A 304 -21.62 -33.93 11.59
C THR A 304 -21.77 -35.39 11.28
#